data_4ee4bd0e74d14eb4579b180865a92750
#
_entry.id   4ee4bd0e74d14eb4579b180865a92750
#
_cell.length_a   1.000
_cell.length_b   1.000
_cell.length_c   1.000
_cell.angle_alpha   90.00
_cell.angle_beta   90.00
_cell.angle_gamma   90.00
#
_symmetry.space_group_name_H-M   'P 1'
#
loop_
_entity.id
_entity.type
_entity.pdbx_description
1 polymer ?
#
loop_
_entity_poly.entity_id
_entity_poly.type
_entity_poly.pdbx_seq_one_letter_code
_entity_poly.pdbx_strand_id
1 'polypeptide(L)'
;MKYSKSIKSIKRGRLLTIIILCMFLAGLVILVFKVTTQANFYMSNSKEQNLGKIYDREGDVLYDREASDASYSHDHFIDIGNFIGDDSGQMTNTLLDNNRELLVNYSFLTGSQKDGKAAIYTSLIHSVNRKVYDAFGSKNGTVISYNYKTGEIYTCFSKPSVNILDGYDNIDSLEAGSLLCKAFYGTVPGSTQKISTTAAAIDTMGYDALSSKIFNCSGIYKNAEGNDIKCHKSSGHGDEDISEAFANSCNSYFAQLVADPSLPLDSLKKSYEKMGYALNGEKGTKFSIDGILSFKASTTLTDSNNFNTQWGAMGQGETLVSPCQSMVWQSAIANKTGITTNPYFITRATD
;
A
#
# COMPACT_ATOMS: atom_id res chain seq x y z
N MET A 1 -16.60 71.58 -22.23
CA MET A 1 -16.48 70.19 -22.64
C MET A 1 -15.12 69.51 -22.29
N LYS A 2 -14.01 70.24 -22.29
CA LYS A 2 -12.66 69.67 -21.88
C LYS A 2 -12.58 69.22 -20.39
N TYR A 3 -13.15 69.97 -19.45
CA TYR A 3 -13.07 69.67 -18.01
C TYR A 3 -13.84 68.38 -17.63
N SER A 4 -14.92 68.07 -18.27
CA SER A 4 -15.71 66.84 -18.00
C SER A 4 -14.96 65.54 -18.39
N LYS A 5 -14.17 65.60 -19.47
CA LYS A 5 -13.32 64.46 -19.89
C LYS A 5 -12.17 64.22 -18.90
N SER A 6 -11.54 65.32 -18.40
CA SER A 6 -10.44 65.23 -17.42
C SER A 6 -10.92 64.60 -16.09
N ILE A 7 -12.08 65.03 -15.56
CA ILE A 7 -12.66 64.47 -14.33
C ILE A 7 -13.00 62.98 -14.49
N LYS A 8 -13.53 62.56 -15.63
CA LYS A 8 -13.82 61.13 -15.91
C LYS A 8 -12.54 60.30 -15.97
N SER A 9 -11.45 60.86 -16.56
CA SER A 9 -10.14 60.19 -16.61
C SER A 9 -9.56 60.00 -15.21
N ILE A 10 -9.61 61.01 -14.34
CA ILE A 10 -9.13 60.99 -12.95
C ILE A 10 -9.93 59.96 -12.13
N LYS A 11 -11.30 59.92 -12.29
CA LYS A 11 -12.13 58.93 -11.61
C LYS A 11 -11.80 57.48 -12.06
N ARG A 12 -11.58 57.25 -13.36
CA ARG A 12 -11.13 55.97 -13.88
C ARG A 12 -9.74 55.57 -13.35
N GLY A 13 -8.79 56.51 -13.31
CA GLY A 13 -7.47 56.28 -12.75
C GLY A 13 -7.54 55.86 -11.28
N ARG A 14 -8.31 56.59 -10.45
CA ARG A 14 -8.52 56.25 -9.04
C ARG A 14 -9.15 54.85 -8.87
N LEU A 15 -10.19 54.53 -9.66
CA LEU A 15 -10.82 53.20 -9.62
C LEU A 15 -9.80 52.10 -9.94
N LEU A 16 -8.98 52.32 -10.96
CA LEU A 16 -7.97 51.36 -11.40
C LEU A 16 -6.89 51.16 -10.32
N THR A 17 -6.46 52.22 -9.66
CA THR A 17 -5.52 52.15 -8.52
C THR A 17 -6.12 51.37 -7.34
N ILE A 18 -7.40 51.61 -7.02
CA ILE A 18 -8.08 50.87 -5.95
C ILE A 18 -8.17 49.36 -6.30
N ILE A 19 -8.53 49.00 -7.55
CA ILE A 19 -8.56 47.62 -7.99
C ILE A 19 -7.20 46.94 -7.86
N ILE A 20 -6.12 47.62 -8.31
CA ILE A 20 -4.75 47.11 -8.18
C ILE A 20 -4.36 46.90 -6.72
N LEU A 21 -4.70 47.88 -5.85
CA LEU A 21 -4.44 47.76 -4.41
C LEU A 21 -5.19 46.60 -3.77
N CYS A 22 -6.45 46.43 -4.12
CA CYS A 22 -7.26 45.28 -3.64
C CYS A 22 -6.69 43.94 -4.11
N MET A 23 -6.25 43.84 -5.37
CA MET A 23 -5.60 42.64 -5.89
C MET A 23 -4.28 42.35 -5.17
N PHE A 24 -3.48 43.40 -4.90
CA PHE A 24 -2.25 43.25 -4.16
C PHE A 24 -2.48 42.77 -2.72
N LEU A 25 -3.46 43.37 -2.02
CA LEU A 25 -3.82 42.97 -0.66
C LEU A 25 -4.38 41.53 -0.63
N ALA A 26 -5.23 41.14 -1.59
CA ALA A 26 -5.72 39.80 -1.71
C ALA A 26 -4.56 38.79 -1.97
N GLY A 27 -3.63 39.14 -2.86
CA GLY A 27 -2.41 38.35 -3.11
C GLY A 27 -1.53 38.20 -1.86
N LEU A 28 -1.39 39.27 -1.08
CA LEU A 28 -0.65 39.24 0.19
C LEU A 28 -1.31 38.32 1.22
N VAL A 29 -2.62 38.39 1.36
CA VAL A 29 -3.40 37.50 2.26
C VAL A 29 -3.24 36.04 1.85
N ILE A 30 -3.35 35.75 0.54
CA ILE A 30 -3.14 34.39 0.00
C ILE A 30 -1.71 33.92 0.27
N LEU A 31 -0.72 34.79 0.09
CA LEU A 31 0.69 34.46 0.36
C LEU A 31 0.91 34.15 1.84
N VAL A 32 0.42 35.01 2.75
CA VAL A 32 0.51 34.77 4.19
C VAL A 32 -0.17 33.47 4.58
N PHE A 33 -1.37 33.21 4.06
CA PHE A 33 -2.09 31.97 4.29
C PHE A 33 -1.30 30.75 3.81
N LYS A 34 -0.75 30.78 2.59
CA LYS A 34 0.10 29.70 2.07
C LYS A 34 1.34 29.48 2.92
N VAL A 35 2.04 30.57 3.27
CA VAL A 35 3.26 30.46 4.09
C VAL A 35 2.96 29.90 5.47
N THR A 36 1.86 30.30 6.11
CA THR A 36 1.50 29.78 7.43
C THR A 36 0.98 28.33 7.42
N THR A 37 0.23 27.93 6.39
CA THR A 37 -0.33 26.58 6.30
C THR A 37 0.61 25.56 5.69
N GLN A 38 1.58 25.98 4.88
CA GLN A 38 2.54 25.09 4.21
C GLN A 38 3.98 25.24 4.73
N ALA A 39 4.16 26.01 5.80
CA ALA A 39 5.50 26.25 6.38
C ALA A 39 6.20 24.93 6.73
N ASN A 40 5.49 24.02 7.39
CA ASN A 40 6.04 22.71 7.78
C ASN A 40 6.48 21.89 6.56
N PHE A 41 5.72 21.91 5.46
CA PHE A 41 6.09 21.23 4.23
C PHE A 41 7.41 21.78 3.64
N TYR A 42 7.53 23.10 3.53
CA TYR A 42 8.77 23.71 3.00
C TYR A 42 9.96 23.52 3.93
N MET A 43 9.73 23.60 5.23
CA MET A 43 10.80 23.46 6.22
C MET A 43 11.25 22.00 6.37
N SER A 44 10.35 21.03 6.23
CA SER A 44 10.68 19.60 6.33
C SER A 44 11.67 19.13 5.26
N ASN A 45 11.67 19.79 4.11
CA ASN A 45 12.60 19.51 3.01
C ASN A 45 13.95 20.27 3.11
N SER A 46 14.12 21.12 4.12
CA SER A 46 15.39 21.81 4.36
C SER A 46 16.38 20.86 5.06
N LYS A 47 17.59 20.73 4.51
CA LYS A 47 18.69 19.97 5.14
C LYS A 47 19.17 20.58 6.47
N GLU A 48 18.83 21.84 6.73
CA GLU A 48 19.23 22.58 7.94
C GLU A 48 18.25 22.40 9.11
N GLN A 49 17.10 21.77 8.88
CA GLN A 49 16.10 21.56 9.93
C GLN A 49 16.38 20.28 10.72
N ASN A 50 16.32 20.39 12.04
CA ASN A 50 16.35 19.25 12.93
C ASN A 50 14.97 18.57 12.88
N LEU A 51 14.87 17.39 12.28
CA LEU A 51 13.65 16.60 12.29
C LEU A 51 13.57 15.84 13.63
N GLY A 52 12.36 15.71 14.11
CA GLY A 52 12.05 14.81 15.22
C GLY A 52 12.27 13.34 14.88
N LYS A 53 12.02 12.47 15.83
CA LYS A 53 12.26 11.03 15.71
C LYS A 53 10.96 10.25 15.47
N ILE A 54 11.09 9.08 14.87
CA ILE A 54 10.01 8.09 14.79
C ILE A 54 10.33 6.98 15.80
N TYR A 55 9.33 6.62 16.59
CA TYR A 55 9.41 5.59 17.60
C TYR A 55 8.44 4.45 17.31
N ASP A 56 8.81 3.26 17.75
CA ASP A 56 7.89 2.15 17.87
C ASP A 56 6.95 2.34 19.09
N ARG A 57 6.06 1.38 19.33
CA ARG A 57 5.13 1.44 20.47
C ARG A 57 5.80 1.26 21.83
N GLU A 58 7.00 0.70 21.88
CA GLU A 58 7.78 0.43 23.10
C GLU A 58 8.80 1.55 23.38
N GLY A 59 8.92 2.53 22.48
CA GLY A 59 9.82 3.66 22.57
C GLY A 59 11.18 3.43 21.92
N ASP A 60 11.35 2.34 21.18
CA ASP A 60 12.55 2.11 20.38
C ASP A 60 12.58 3.03 19.14
N VAL A 61 13.76 3.48 18.75
CA VAL A 61 13.93 4.46 17.67
C VAL A 61 13.90 3.76 16.31
N LEU A 62 12.96 4.18 15.47
CA LEU A 62 12.82 3.70 14.10
C LEU A 62 13.42 4.67 13.06
N TYR A 63 13.53 5.94 13.41
CA TYR A 63 14.19 6.97 12.61
C TYR A 63 14.81 8.02 13.50
N ASP A 64 16.05 8.32 13.19
CA ASP A 64 16.82 9.42 13.76
C ASP A 64 17.72 10.00 12.66
N ARG A 65 17.57 11.27 12.33
CA ARG A 65 18.37 11.93 11.29
C ARG A 65 19.87 11.93 11.62
N GLU A 66 20.20 11.94 12.90
CA GLU A 66 21.58 11.96 13.40
C GLU A 66 22.10 10.55 13.75
N ALA A 67 21.41 9.52 13.26
CA ALA A 67 21.80 8.13 13.51
C ALA A 67 23.21 7.87 12.96
N SER A 68 24.02 7.20 13.78
CA SER A 68 25.37 6.77 13.46
C SER A 68 25.74 5.52 14.24
N ASP A 69 26.80 4.81 13.85
CA ASP A 69 27.35 3.66 14.58
C ASP A 69 27.79 3.98 16.02
N ALA A 70 27.97 5.28 16.33
CA ALA A 70 28.23 5.72 17.70
C ALA A 70 26.99 5.72 18.59
N SER A 71 25.80 5.85 17.97
CA SER A 71 24.52 5.98 18.67
C SER A 71 23.70 4.71 18.68
N TYR A 72 23.83 3.88 17.64
CA TYR A 72 23.05 2.65 17.43
C TYR A 72 23.95 1.50 16.97
N SER A 73 23.52 0.26 17.16
CA SER A 73 24.20 -0.87 16.52
C SER A 73 24.11 -0.72 14.99
N HIS A 74 25.18 -1.09 14.29
CA HIS A 74 25.29 -0.90 12.84
C HIS A 74 24.07 -1.42 12.06
N ASP A 75 23.49 -2.53 12.49
CA ASP A 75 22.37 -3.17 11.84
C ASP A 75 20.98 -2.78 12.44
N HIS A 76 20.94 -1.78 13.32
CA HIS A 76 19.70 -1.39 14.05
C HIS A 76 18.52 -1.14 13.11
N PHE A 77 18.75 -0.49 11.97
CA PHE A 77 17.68 -0.07 11.04
C PHE A 77 17.48 -1.01 9.86
N ILE A 78 18.21 -2.12 9.76
CA ILE A 78 18.20 -2.95 8.53
C ILE A 78 16.87 -3.62 8.24
N ASP A 79 16.08 -3.93 9.25
CA ASP A 79 14.78 -4.58 9.12
C ASP A 79 13.62 -3.60 8.89
N ILE A 80 13.87 -2.30 9.02
CA ILE A 80 12.85 -1.26 8.91
C ILE A 80 13.18 -0.21 7.86
N GLY A 81 14.43 -0.14 7.38
CA GLY A 81 14.92 0.94 6.51
C GLY A 81 14.05 1.18 5.28
N ASN A 82 13.71 0.14 4.53
CA ASN A 82 12.90 0.27 3.31
C ASN A 82 11.40 0.55 3.55
N PHE A 83 10.94 0.48 4.80
CA PHE A 83 9.60 0.86 5.21
C PHE A 83 9.56 2.26 5.85
N ILE A 84 10.43 2.52 6.81
CA ILE A 84 10.50 3.83 7.48
C ILE A 84 11.06 4.88 6.53
N GLY A 85 12.12 4.55 5.78
CA GLY A 85 12.82 5.48 4.89
C GLY A 85 13.91 6.27 5.58
N ASP A 86 14.57 7.12 4.81
CA ASP A 86 15.64 8.01 5.24
C ASP A 86 15.59 9.36 4.52
N ASP A 87 16.61 10.19 4.75
CA ASP A 87 16.71 11.53 4.16
C ASP A 87 17.43 11.57 2.80
N SER A 88 17.86 10.44 2.26
CA SER A 88 18.62 10.39 1.00
C SER A 88 17.80 10.80 -0.22
N GLY A 89 16.47 10.61 -0.15
CA GLY A 89 15.55 10.74 -1.29
C GLY A 89 15.61 9.54 -2.26
N GLN A 90 16.36 8.48 -1.92
CA GLN A 90 16.46 7.26 -2.73
C GLN A 90 15.26 6.32 -2.51
N MET A 91 14.70 6.35 -1.31
CA MET A 91 13.51 5.60 -0.98
C MET A 91 12.28 6.49 -1.08
N THR A 92 11.26 6.03 -1.80
CA THR A 92 9.99 6.72 -1.96
C THR A 92 8.84 5.89 -1.41
N ASN A 93 7.72 6.55 -1.11
CA ASN A 93 6.54 5.89 -0.55
C ASN A 93 6.81 5.22 0.81
N THR A 94 7.68 5.84 1.61
CA THR A 94 8.02 5.42 2.97
C THR A 94 7.20 6.19 4.00
N LEU A 95 7.26 5.77 5.27
CA LEU A 95 6.56 6.47 6.34
C LEU A 95 7.12 7.88 6.53
N LEU A 96 8.44 8.03 6.52
CA LEU A 96 9.12 9.33 6.64
C LEU A 96 8.80 10.24 5.46
N ASP A 97 8.91 9.76 4.23
CA ASP A 97 8.67 10.55 3.02
C ASP A 97 7.27 11.18 3.02
N ASN A 98 6.26 10.43 3.45
CA ASN A 98 4.88 10.89 3.46
C ASN A 98 4.47 11.66 4.73
N ASN A 99 5.26 11.64 5.80
CA ASN A 99 4.90 12.25 7.10
C ASN A 99 6.00 13.16 7.66
N ARG A 100 6.97 13.55 6.84
CA ARG A 100 8.10 14.38 7.23
C ARG A 100 7.68 15.69 7.89
N GLU A 101 6.58 16.30 7.45
CA GLU A 101 6.04 17.52 8.01
C GLU A 101 5.57 17.39 9.48
N LEU A 102 5.18 16.18 9.92
CA LEU A 102 4.83 15.91 11.31
C LEU A 102 6.05 15.86 12.25
N LEU A 103 7.25 15.80 11.68
CA LEU A 103 8.51 15.78 12.42
C LEU A 103 9.18 17.16 12.49
N VAL A 104 8.54 18.19 11.92
CA VAL A 104 9.04 19.55 11.93
C VAL A 104 8.34 20.33 13.03
N ASN A 105 9.11 20.76 14.03
CA ASN A 105 8.62 21.69 15.03
C ASN A 105 8.91 23.13 14.58
N TYR A 106 8.05 23.67 13.72
CA TYR A 106 8.18 25.02 13.18
C TYR A 106 6.94 25.86 13.45
N SER A 107 7.12 27.01 14.07
CA SER A 107 6.10 28.03 14.20
C SER A 107 6.50 29.27 13.38
N PHE A 108 5.59 29.76 12.55
CA PHE A 108 5.81 30.99 11.77
C PHE A 108 6.17 32.21 12.65
N LEU A 109 5.67 32.24 13.90
CA LEU A 109 5.91 33.36 14.84
C LEU A 109 7.24 33.23 15.61
N THR A 110 7.65 32.00 15.94
CA THR A 110 8.81 31.75 16.81
C THR A 110 9.99 31.09 16.09
N GLY A 111 9.81 30.73 14.82
CA GLY A 111 10.81 30.00 14.06
C GLY A 111 10.88 28.53 14.42
N SER A 112 11.93 27.84 13.95
CA SER A 112 12.22 26.46 14.29
C SER A 112 12.64 26.37 15.75
N GLN A 113 12.01 25.46 16.51
CA GLN A 113 12.50 25.12 17.84
C GLN A 113 13.65 24.11 17.69
N LYS A 114 14.84 24.49 18.14
CA LYS A 114 16.08 23.69 17.98
C LYS A 114 16.09 22.34 18.71
N ASP A 115 15.13 22.09 19.56
CA ASP A 115 15.18 20.96 20.50
C ASP A 115 14.47 19.69 19.98
N GLY A 116 14.04 19.64 18.70
CA GLY A 116 13.54 18.44 18.02
C GLY A 116 12.51 17.65 18.83
N LYS A 117 11.50 18.32 19.42
CA LYS A 117 10.47 17.66 20.26
C LYS A 117 9.38 16.97 19.48
N ALA A 118 9.25 17.27 18.17
CA ALA A 118 8.29 16.60 17.33
C ALA A 118 8.63 15.12 17.24
N ALA A 119 7.62 14.27 17.38
CA ALA A 119 7.80 12.82 17.30
C ALA A 119 6.58 12.12 16.72
N ILE A 120 6.83 11.06 15.96
CA ILE A 120 5.81 10.12 15.53
C ILE A 120 5.98 8.83 16.33
N TYR A 121 4.88 8.33 16.87
CA TYR A 121 4.82 7.02 17.52
C TYR A 121 4.00 6.06 16.66
N THR A 122 4.55 4.89 16.40
CA THR A 122 3.91 3.88 15.56
C THR A 122 3.34 2.74 16.38
N SER A 123 2.49 1.93 15.76
CA SER A 123 2.00 0.66 16.32
C SER A 123 3.00 -0.48 16.17
N LEU A 124 4.07 -0.29 15.39
CA LEU A 124 5.10 -1.29 15.14
C LEU A 124 5.73 -1.77 16.47
N ILE A 125 6.14 -3.03 16.52
CA ILE A 125 6.91 -3.61 17.61
C ILE A 125 8.27 -4.02 17.04
N HIS A 126 9.26 -3.13 17.17
CA HIS A 126 10.57 -3.31 16.52
C HIS A 126 11.27 -4.59 16.96
N SER A 127 11.19 -4.91 18.22
CA SER A 127 11.76 -6.16 18.77
C SER A 127 11.17 -7.43 18.15
N VAL A 128 9.88 -7.41 17.79
CA VAL A 128 9.21 -8.51 17.08
C VAL A 128 9.54 -8.47 15.60
N ASN A 129 9.49 -7.27 14.98
CA ASN A 129 9.86 -7.08 13.56
C ASN A 129 11.24 -7.66 13.28
N ARG A 130 12.22 -7.34 14.12
CA ARG A 130 13.60 -7.84 14.01
C ARG A 130 13.68 -9.37 14.12
N LYS A 131 13.02 -9.97 15.10
CA LYS A 131 13.00 -11.44 15.25
C LYS A 131 12.42 -12.15 14.04
N VAL A 132 11.33 -11.60 13.46
CA VAL A 132 10.72 -12.16 12.24
C VAL A 132 11.62 -11.95 11.04
N TYR A 133 12.27 -10.79 10.92
CA TYR A 133 13.24 -10.49 9.88
C TYR A 133 14.43 -11.48 9.91
N ASP A 134 14.98 -11.76 11.09
CA ASP A 134 16.07 -12.71 11.25
C ASP A 134 15.64 -14.15 10.93
N ALA A 135 14.45 -14.55 11.42
CA ALA A 135 13.86 -15.87 11.13
C ALA A 135 13.52 -16.07 9.64
N PHE A 136 13.29 -14.98 8.89
CA PHE A 136 13.05 -15.04 7.44
C PHE A 136 14.29 -15.51 6.67
N GLY A 137 15.48 -15.36 7.26
CA GLY A 137 16.76 -15.82 6.71
C GLY A 137 17.14 -15.11 5.42
N SER A 138 17.69 -15.85 4.45
CA SER A 138 18.13 -15.34 3.14
C SER A 138 17.02 -15.29 2.08
N LYS A 139 15.76 -15.52 2.46
CA LYS A 139 14.65 -15.47 1.51
C LYS A 139 14.40 -14.04 1.03
N ASN A 140 13.98 -13.89 -0.22
CA ASN A 140 13.56 -12.64 -0.80
C ASN A 140 12.02 -12.53 -0.68
N GLY A 141 11.51 -11.43 -0.14
CA GLY A 141 10.08 -11.25 0.07
C GLY A 141 9.75 -10.21 1.13
N THR A 142 8.56 -10.28 1.69
CA THR A 142 8.07 -9.33 2.70
C THR A 142 7.18 -10.03 3.72
N VAL A 143 7.12 -9.46 4.92
CA VAL A 143 6.13 -9.81 5.93
C VAL A 143 5.45 -8.52 6.38
N ILE A 144 4.12 -8.58 6.48
CA ILE A 144 3.31 -7.56 7.12
C ILE A 144 2.26 -8.26 7.99
N SER A 145 2.10 -7.80 9.23
CA SER A 145 1.08 -8.34 10.13
C SER A 145 0.40 -7.24 10.93
N TYR A 146 -0.86 -7.43 11.24
CA TYR A 146 -1.63 -6.46 11.99
C TYR A 146 -2.71 -7.10 12.87
N ASN A 147 -3.23 -6.33 13.79
CA ASN A 147 -4.38 -6.71 14.58
C ASN A 147 -5.66 -6.53 13.76
N TYR A 148 -6.30 -7.61 13.36
CA TYR A 148 -7.51 -7.58 12.54
C TYR A 148 -8.73 -6.92 13.21
N LYS A 149 -8.68 -6.68 14.52
CA LYS A 149 -9.73 -5.98 15.27
C LYS A 149 -9.51 -4.48 15.36
N THR A 150 -8.25 -4.06 15.58
CA THR A 150 -7.90 -2.65 15.82
C THR A 150 -7.34 -1.95 14.59
N GLY A 151 -6.69 -2.66 13.68
CA GLY A 151 -5.99 -2.12 12.52
C GLY A 151 -4.51 -1.79 12.78
N GLU A 152 -4.01 -1.95 13.99
CA GLU A 152 -2.61 -1.69 14.36
C GLU A 152 -1.67 -2.65 13.64
N ILE A 153 -0.71 -2.13 12.87
CA ILE A 153 0.33 -2.93 12.21
C ILE A 153 1.47 -3.17 13.19
N TYR A 154 1.79 -4.43 13.45
CA TYR A 154 2.81 -4.83 14.41
C TYR A 154 4.17 -5.12 13.77
N THR A 155 4.18 -5.63 12.55
CA THR A 155 5.41 -5.91 11.81
C THR A 155 5.26 -5.49 10.35
N CYS A 156 6.33 -4.93 9.77
CA CYS A 156 6.42 -4.63 8.35
C CYS A 156 7.89 -4.57 7.95
N PHE A 157 8.32 -5.47 7.08
CA PHE A 157 9.65 -5.43 6.48
C PHE A 157 9.69 -6.08 5.11
N SER A 158 10.76 -5.85 4.38
CA SER A 158 11.05 -6.52 3.11
C SER A 158 12.53 -6.92 3.02
N LYS A 159 12.80 -8.00 2.31
CA LYS A 159 14.15 -8.43 1.90
C LYS A 159 14.22 -8.55 0.37
N PRO A 160 15.37 -8.22 -0.24
CA PRO A 160 16.54 -7.62 0.39
C PRO A 160 16.21 -6.24 0.97
N SER A 161 17.05 -5.78 1.89
CA SER A 161 16.99 -4.44 2.48
C SER A 161 18.38 -3.82 2.45
N VAL A 162 18.45 -2.54 2.77
CA VAL A 162 19.72 -1.82 2.89
C VAL A 162 19.89 -1.35 4.33
N ASN A 163 21.12 -1.33 4.79
CA ASN A 163 21.45 -0.63 6.01
C ASN A 163 21.57 0.86 5.68
N ILE A 164 20.67 1.67 6.22
CA ILE A 164 20.64 3.11 5.95
C ILE A 164 21.88 3.85 6.50
N LEU A 165 22.61 3.26 7.45
CA LEU A 165 23.86 3.81 7.98
C LEU A 165 25.04 3.68 7.00
N ASP A 166 24.99 2.75 6.04
CA ASP A 166 26.03 2.60 5.02
C ASP A 166 25.97 3.67 3.91
N GLY A 167 24.86 4.39 3.82
CA GLY A 167 24.60 5.34 2.73
C GLY A 167 24.35 4.65 1.38
N TYR A 168 24.44 5.43 0.29
CA TYR A 168 24.04 4.99 -1.06
C TYR A 168 25.11 5.28 -2.12
N ASP A 169 26.38 5.28 -1.76
CA ASP A 169 27.47 5.64 -2.69
C ASP A 169 27.54 4.73 -3.92
N ASN A 170 27.03 3.52 -3.82
CA ASN A 170 26.98 2.55 -4.92
C ASN A 170 25.58 1.92 -5.07
N ILE A 171 24.57 2.74 -5.33
CA ILE A 171 23.19 2.31 -5.46
C ILE A 171 22.98 1.25 -6.56
N ASP A 172 23.76 1.31 -7.65
CA ASP A 172 23.67 0.38 -8.77
C ASP A 172 24.12 -1.04 -8.40
N SER A 173 24.88 -1.20 -7.30
CA SER A 173 25.29 -2.51 -6.78
C SER A 173 24.29 -3.16 -5.84
N LEU A 174 23.25 -2.44 -5.44
CA LEU A 174 22.23 -2.99 -4.54
C LEU A 174 21.40 -4.06 -5.25
N GLU A 175 21.06 -5.10 -4.51
CA GLU A 175 20.13 -6.12 -5.02
C GLU A 175 18.77 -5.51 -5.38
N ALA A 176 18.19 -5.93 -6.51
CA ALA A 176 16.93 -5.37 -6.99
C ALA A 176 15.82 -5.46 -5.94
N GLY A 177 15.16 -4.33 -5.67
CA GLY A 177 14.08 -4.21 -4.69
C GLY A 177 14.52 -3.93 -3.26
N SER A 178 15.83 -3.71 -2.99
CA SER A 178 16.33 -3.38 -1.65
C SER A 178 15.77 -2.08 -1.08
N LEU A 179 15.43 -1.13 -1.95
CA LEU A 179 14.90 0.19 -1.57
C LEU A 179 13.36 0.22 -1.51
N LEU A 180 12.68 -0.91 -1.73
CA LEU A 180 11.23 -0.99 -1.79
C LEU A 180 10.66 -1.79 -0.64
N CYS A 181 9.64 -1.27 0.03
CA CYS A 181 8.81 -2.08 0.91
C CYS A 181 7.79 -2.87 0.08
N LYS A 182 8.13 -4.13 -0.23
CA LYS A 182 7.33 -5.02 -1.10
C LYS A 182 5.90 -5.27 -0.60
N ALA A 183 5.64 -5.01 0.67
CA ALA A 183 4.30 -5.16 1.25
C ALA A 183 3.23 -4.33 0.54
N PHE A 184 3.63 -3.20 -0.08
CA PHE A 184 2.72 -2.23 -0.71
C PHE A 184 2.63 -2.33 -2.23
N TYR A 185 3.42 -3.20 -2.85
CA TYR A 185 3.47 -3.35 -4.30
C TYR A 185 2.78 -4.64 -4.75
N GLY A 186 2.19 -4.60 -5.96
CA GLY A 186 1.54 -5.76 -6.54
C GLY A 186 2.52 -6.88 -6.83
N THR A 187 2.19 -8.07 -6.40
CA THR A 187 2.92 -9.31 -6.69
C THR A 187 1.94 -10.41 -7.10
N VAL A 188 2.44 -11.43 -7.75
CA VAL A 188 1.63 -12.60 -8.13
C VAL A 188 1.22 -13.35 -6.86
N PRO A 189 -0.09 -13.40 -6.53
CA PRO A 189 -0.56 -13.95 -5.26
C PRO A 189 -0.49 -15.50 -5.19
N GLY A 190 -0.41 -16.16 -6.32
CA GLY A 190 -0.49 -17.62 -6.38
C GLY A 190 -1.81 -18.14 -5.78
N SER A 191 -1.78 -19.29 -5.18
CA SER A 191 -2.98 -19.95 -4.62
C SER A 191 -3.71 -19.18 -3.52
N THR A 192 -3.12 -18.11 -2.96
CA THR A 192 -3.86 -17.23 -2.03
C THR A 192 -5.04 -16.52 -2.72
N GLN A 193 -4.97 -16.36 -4.04
CA GLN A 193 -6.07 -15.84 -4.88
C GLN A 193 -7.35 -16.66 -4.78
N LYS A 194 -7.25 -17.96 -4.56
CA LYS A 194 -8.40 -18.86 -4.47
C LYS A 194 -9.39 -18.45 -3.38
N ILE A 195 -8.93 -17.73 -2.37
CA ILE A 195 -9.78 -17.11 -1.34
C ILE A 195 -10.77 -16.13 -1.99
N SER A 196 -10.27 -15.23 -2.84
CA SER A 196 -11.10 -14.22 -3.55
C SER A 196 -12.06 -14.89 -4.54
N THR A 197 -11.59 -15.92 -5.26
CA THR A 197 -12.43 -16.70 -6.20
C THR A 197 -13.53 -17.46 -5.47
N THR A 198 -13.22 -18.10 -4.33
CA THR A 198 -14.22 -18.77 -3.50
C THR A 198 -15.23 -17.77 -2.93
N ALA A 199 -14.78 -16.63 -2.43
CA ALA A 199 -15.67 -15.57 -1.93
C ALA A 199 -16.63 -15.07 -3.04
N ALA A 200 -16.13 -14.85 -4.26
CA ALA A 200 -16.94 -14.48 -5.41
C ALA A 200 -17.95 -15.56 -5.81
N ALA A 201 -17.57 -16.82 -5.75
CA ALA A 201 -18.48 -17.95 -6.01
C ALA A 201 -19.60 -18.03 -4.95
N ILE A 202 -19.25 -17.84 -3.66
CA ILE A 202 -20.25 -17.79 -2.57
C ILE A 202 -21.20 -16.61 -2.73
N ASP A 203 -20.67 -15.40 -3.06
CA ASP A 203 -21.48 -14.19 -3.29
C ASP A 203 -22.47 -14.37 -4.46
N THR A 204 -22.09 -15.19 -5.45
CA THR A 204 -22.89 -15.42 -6.66
C THR A 204 -23.95 -16.52 -6.50
N MET A 205 -23.58 -17.68 -6.00
CA MET A 205 -24.47 -18.86 -6.00
C MET A 205 -24.86 -19.34 -4.60
N GLY A 206 -24.26 -18.79 -3.54
CA GLY A 206 -24.43 -19.24 -2.18
C GLY A 206 -23.55 -20.46 -1.83
N TYR A 207 -23.31 -20.68 -0.54
CA TYR A 207 -22.44 -21.76 -0.07
C TYR A 207 -23.02 -23.16 -0.37
N ASP A 208 -24.31 -23.36 -0.18
CA ASP A 208 -24.93 -24.67 -0.39
C ASP A 208 -24.85 -25.13 -1.85
N ALA A 209 -25.09 -24.24 -2.80
CA ALA A 209 -24.94 -24.52 -4.21
C ALA A 209 -23.46 -24.78 -4.58
N LEU A 210 -22.53 -23.99 -4.04
CA LEU A 210 -21.10 -24.18 -4.28
C LEU A 210 -20.60 -25.49 -3.68
N SER A 211 -21.01 -25.86 -2.47
CA SER A 211 -20.58 -27.08 -1.79
C SER A 211 -21.09 -28.35 -2.48
N SER A 212 -22.17 -28.26 -3.26
CA SER A 212 -22.68 -29.37 -4.06
C SER A 212 -21.95 -29.56 -5.40
N LYS A 213 -21.05 -28.63 -5.78
CA LYS A 213 -20.27 -28.73 -7.01
C LYS A 213 -19.09 -29.67 -6.83
N ILE A 214 -19.14 -30.81 -7.53
CA ILE A 214 -18.06 -31.79 -7.57
C ILE A 214 -17.39 -31.70 -8.93
N PHE A 215 -16.05 -31.52 -8.93
CA PHE A 215 -15.25 -31.58 -10.15
C PHE A 215 -14.11 -32.58 -10.00
N ASN A 216 -13.82 -33.29 -11.10
CA ASN A 216 -12.72 -34.24 -11.14
C ASN A 216 -11.39 -33.57 -11.43
N CYS A 217 -10.36 -33.94 -10.67
CA CYS A 217 -8.96 -33.55 -10.90
C CYS A 217 -8.13 -34.79 -11.25
N SER A 218 -7.78 -34.95 -12.51
CA SER A 218 -6.86 -36.00 -12.99
C SER A 218 -5.39 -35.57 -13.02
N GLY A 219 -5.06 -34.38 -12.41
CA GLY A 219 -3.75 -33.80 -12.45
C GLY A 219 -3.56 -32.73 -13.55
N ILE A 220 -4.36 -32.81 -14.60
CA ILE A 220 -4.41 -31.83 -15.70
C ILE A 220 -5.86 -31.60 -16.07
N TYR A 221 -6.28 -30.35 -16.17
CA TYR A 221 -7.54 -29.93 -16.77
C TYR A 221 -7.28 -29.31 -18.13
N LYS A 222 -7.87 -29.86 -19.19
CA LYS A 222 -7.82 -29.28 -20.52
C LYS A 222 -9.03 -28.39 -20.70
N ASN A 223 -8.80 -27.09 -20.86
CA ASN A 223 -9.88 -26.11 -21.02
C ASN A 223 -10.50 -26.15 -22.43
N ALA A 224 -11.55 -25.39 -22.66
CA ALA A 224 -12.27 -25.37 -23.94
C ALA A 224 -11.41 -24.88 -25.12
N GLU A 225 -10.36 -24.08 -24.87
CA GLU A 225 -9.39 -23.63 -25.87
C GLU A 225 -8.32 -24.69 -26.18
N GLY A 226 -8.32 -25.82 -25.46
CA GLY A 226 -7.32 -26.88 -25.60
C GLY A 226 -6.05 -26.69 -24.78
N ASN A 227 -5.99 -25.68 -23.90
CA ASN A 227 -4.84 -25.41 -23.04
C ASN A 227 -4.87 -26.29 -21.78
N ASP A 228 -3.70 -26.73 -21.36
CA ASP A 228 -3.54 -27.55 -20.17
C ASP A 228 -3.33 -26.71 -18.92
N ILE A 229 -4.23 -26.82 -17.95
CA ILE A 229 -4.08 -26.26 -16.60
C ILE A 229 -3.62 -27.40 -15.68
N LYS A 230 -2.34 -27.33 -15.29
CA LYS A 230 -1.69 -28.36 -14.48
C LYS A 230 -1.96 -28.15 -12.99
N CYS A 231 -2.32 -29.22 -12.30
CA CYS A 231 -2.34 -29.26 -10.85
C CYS A 231 -0.95 -29.61 -10.30
N HIS A 232 -0.67 -29.20 -9.06
CA HIS A 232 0.62 -29.54 -8.42
C HIS A 232 0.76 -31.04 -8.16
N LYS A 233 -0.35 -31.77 -7.99
CA LYS A 233 -0.38 -33.21 -7.85
C LYS A 233 -0.65 -33.84 -9.24
N SER A 234 0.38 -34.36 -9.87
CA SER A 234 0.32 -34.91 -11.24
C SER A 234 -0.62 -36.12 -11.39
N SER A 235 -0.81 -36.91 -10.31
CA SER A 235 -1.78 -38.03 -10.26
C SER A 235 -3.22 -37.59 -10.08
N GLY A 236 -3.46 -36.27 -9.87
CA GLY A 236 -4.77 -35.74 -9.57
C GLY A 236 -5.22 -35.97 -8.13
N HIS A 237 -6.30 -35.28 -7.76
CA HIS A 237 -6.92 -35.38 -6.44
C HIS A 237 -8.20 -36.28 -6.47
N GLY A 238 -8.70 -36.61 -7.67
CA GLY A 238 -9.97 -37.29 -7.84
C GLY A 238 -11.14 -36.30 -7.86
N ASP A 239 -12.30 -36.75 -7.43
CA ASP A 239 -13.50 -35.94 -7.30
C ASP A 239 -13.40 -35.12 -5.99
N GLU A 240 -13.53 -33.80 -6.10
CA GLU A 240 -13.43 -32.90 -4.97
C GLU A 240 -14.63 -31.93 -4.93
N ASP A 241 -15.11 -31.62 -3.74
CA ASP A 241 -15.94 -30.44 -3.48
C ASP A 241 -15.09 -29.20 -3.25
N ILE A 242 -15.73 -28.04 -2.99
CA ILE A 242 -15.00 -26.78 -2.76
C ILE A 242 -14.10 -26.84 -1.51
N SER A 243 -14.49 -27.54 -0.46
CA SER A 243 -13.73 -27.61 0.79
C SER A 243 -12.46 -28.45 0.59
N GLU A 244 -12.58 -29.59 -0.09
CA GLU A 244 -11.45 -30.44 -0.45
C GLU A 244 -10.51 -29.77 -1.44
N ALA A 245 -11.06 -29.16 -2.49
CA ALA A 245 -10.31 -28.43 -3.50
C ALA A 245 -9.56 -27.20 -2.94
N PHE A 246 -10.17 -26.52 -1.96
CA PHE A 246 -9.52 -25.41 -1.26
C PHE A 246 -8.39 -25.91 -0.35
N ALA A 247 -8.64 -26.97 0.43
CA ALA A 247 -7.64 -27.59 1.30
C ALA A 247 -6.44 -28.15 0.50
N ASN A 248 -6.72 -28.80 -0.64
CA ASN A 248 -5.72 -29.34 -1.54
C ASN A 248 -5.13 -28.31 -2.50
N SER A 249 -5.61 -27.06 -2.49
CA SER A 249 -5.19 -26.03 -3.44
C SER A 249 -5.29 -26.47 -4.92
N CYS A 250 -6.36 -27.18 -5.29
CA CYS A 250 -6.54 -27.85 -6.56
C CYS A 250 -6.76 -26.85 -7.72
N ASN A 251 -5.80 -26.72 -8.63
CA ASN A 251 -5.91 -25.84 -9.79
C ASN A 251 -7.01 -26.28 -10.75
N SER A 252 -7.15 -27.60 -10.96
CA SER A 252 -8.14 -28.20 -11.84
C SER A 252 -9.57 -27.85 -11.43
N TYR A 253 -9.85 -27.93 -10.13
CA TYR A 253 -11.15 -27.55 -9.57
C TYR A 253 -11.49 -26.10 -9.86
N PHE A 254 -10.59 -25.18 -9.50
CA PHE A 254 -10.82 -23.74 -9.65
C PHE A 254 -10.94 -23.31 -11.11
N ALA A 255 -10.25 -23.96 -12.04
CA ALA A 255 -10.42 -23.72 -13.46
C ALA A 255 -11.80 -24.13 -13.96
N GLN A 256 -12.27 -25.32 -13.52
CA GLN A 256 -13.60 -25.83 -13.86
C GLN A 256 -14.70 -24.98 -13.21
N LEU A 257 -14.51 -24.53 -11.98
CA LEU A 257 -15.45 -23.63 -11.30
C LEU A 257 -15.64 -22.31 -12.06
N VAL A 258 -14.55 -21.70 -12.57
CA VAL A 258 -14.63 -20.47 -13.36
C VAL A 258 -15.32 -20.70 -14.71
N ALA A 259 -15.17 -21.87 -15.28
CA ALA A 259 -15.85 -22.26 -16.54
C ALA A 259 -17.31 -22.70 -16.33
N ASP A 260 -17.75 -22.93 -15.08
CA ASP A 260 -19.09 -23.41 -14.79
C ASP A 260 -20.15 -22.33 -15.05
N PRO A 261 -21.23 -22.63 -15.82
CA PRO A 261 -22.28 -21.65 -16.11
C PRO A 261 -22.99 -21.08 -14.88
N SER A 262 -22.96 -21.78 -13.73
CA SER A 262 -23.53 -21.26 -12.47
C SER A 262 -22.68 -20.19 -11.80
N LEU A 263 -21.46 -19.93 -12.29
CA LEU A 263 -20.63 -18.78 -11.95
C LEU A 263 -20.46 -17.86 -13.17
N PRO A 264 -21.48 -17.07 -13.55
CA PRO A 264 -21.38 -16.18 -14.69
C PRO A 264 -20.21 -15.21 -14.56
N LEU A 265 -19.47 -15.02 -15.65
CA LEU A 265 -18.27 -14.17 -15.67
C LEU A 265 -18.56 -12.75 -15.18
N ASP A 266 -19.72 -12.17 -15.51
CA ASP A 266 -20.09 -10.83 -15.06
C ASP A 266 -20.34 -10.77 -13.55
N SER A 267 -20.79 -11.85 -12.93
CA SER A 267 -20.91 -11.93 -11.47
C SER A 267 -19.53 -12.01 -10.81
N LEU A 268 -18.63 -12.82 -11.38
CA LEU A 268 -17.24 -12.91 -10.93
C LEU A 268 -16.54 -11.54 -11.03
N LYS A 269 -16.69 -10.83 -12.16
CA LYS A 269 -16.17 -9.47 -12.35
C LYS A 269 -16.69 -8.51 -11.27
N LYS A 270 -18.00 -8.46 -11.07
CA LYS A 270 -18.63 -7.60 -10.04
C LYS A 270 -18.11 -7.88 -8.63
N SER A 271 -17.93 -9.13 -8.27
CA SER A 271 -17.39 -9.50 -6.97
C SER A 271 -15.91 -9.10 -6.83
N TYR A 272 -15.12 -9.24 -7.87
CA TYR A 272 -13.73 -8.78 -7.87
C TYR A 272 -13.62 -7.25 -7.77
N GLU A 273 -14.43 -6.49 -8.51
CA GLU A 273 -14.52 -5.03 -8.41
C GLU A 273 -14.88 -4.58 -6.99
N LYS A 274 -15.85 -5.23 -6.34
CA LYS A 274 -16.19 -4.98 -4.93
C LYS A 274 -15.00 -5.21 -3.98
N MET A 275 -14.16 -6.19 -4.27
CA MET A 275 -12.93 -6.46 -3.51
C MET A 275 -11.79 -5.49 -3.86
N GLY A 276 -11.97 -4.62 -4.86
CA GLY A 276 -11.01 -3.59 -5.26
C GLY A 276 -10.05 -3.99 -6.38
N TYR A 277 -10.35 -5.04 -7.14
CA TYR A 277 -9.59 -5.38 -8.35
C TYR A 277 -9.87 -4.37 -9.47
N ALA A 278 -8.81 -3.95 -10.14
CA ALA A 278 -8.89 -3.37 -11.48
C ALA A 278 -8.91 -4.51 -12.51
N LEU A 279 -9.78 -4.45 -13.50
CA LEU A 279 -9.98 -5.51 -14.46
C LEU A 279 -9.46 -5.14 -15.84
N ASN A 280 -8.99 -6.16 -16.58
CA ASN A 280 -8.76 -6.08 -18.02
C ASN A 280 -7.86 -4.92 -18.49
N GLY A 281 -6.76 -4.68 -17.79
CA GLY A 281 -5.79 -3.63 -18.11
C GLY A 281 -6.18 -2.23 -17.58
N GLU A 282 -7.24 -2.09 -16.80
CA GLU A 282 -7.52 -0.88 -16.07
C GLU A 282 -6.38 -0.55 -15.09
N LYS A 283 -6.19 0.75 -14.85
CA LYS A 283 -5.18 1.21 -13.91
C LYS A 283 -5.54 0.74 -12.49
N GLY A 284 -4.67 -0.07 -11.90
CA GLY A 284 -4.87 -0.58 -10.55
C GLY A 284 -5.10 0.51 -9.52
N THR A 285 -6.06 0.30 -8.64
CA THR A 285 -6.40 1.23 -7.56
C THR A 285 -5.41 1.10 -6.41
N LYS A 286 -5.28 2.17 -5.63
CA LYS A 286 -4.43 2.23 -4.43
C LYS A 286 -5.27 2.68 -3.25
N PHE A 287 -4.81 2.38 -2.03
CA PHE A 287 -5.30 2.97 -0.81
C PHE A 287 -4.14 3.51 0.01
N SER A 288 -4.41 4.46 0.90
CA SER A 288 -3.39 5.08 1.73
C SER A 288 -3.41 4.51 3.15
N ILE A 289 -2.22 4.30 3.70
CA ILE A 289 -1.99 3.95 5.10
C ILE A 289 -1.01 4.98 5.64
N ASP A 290 -1.52 5.96 6.39
CA ASP A 290 -0.71 7.07 6.91
C ASP A 290 0.21 7.71 5.84
N GLY A 291 -0.37 7.99 4.67
CA GLY A 291 0.36 8.55 3.52
C GLY A 291 1.00 7.53 2.59
N ILE A 292 1.40 6.36 3.08
CA ILE A 292 1.98 5.28 2.25
C ILE A 292 0.90 4.75 1.30
N LEU A 293 1.21 4.71 0.01
CA LEU A 293 0.30 4.20 -1.01
C LEU A 293 0.51 2.70 -1.22
N SER A 294 -0.50 1.91 -0.90
CA SER A 294 -0.53 0.48 -1.18
C SER A 294 -1.37 0.18 -2.43
N PHE A 295 -0.81 -0.57 -3.37
CA PHE A 295 -1.55 -1.14 -4.48
C PHE A 295 -2.63 -2.11 -3.94
N LYS A 296 -3.80 -2.13 -4.57
CA LYS A 296 -4.84 -3.11 -4.23
C LYS A 296 -4.63 -4.40 -4.99
N ALA A 297 -5.33 -4.52 -6.11
CA ALA A 297 -5.29 -5.72 -6.93
C ALA A 297 -5.62 -5.42 -8.39
N SER A 298 -5.17 -6.28 -9.30
CA SER A 298 -5.59 -6.30 -10.70
C SER A 298 -5.63 -7.73 -11.23
N THR A 299 -6.47 -7.97 -12.23
CA THR A 299 -6.52 -9.26 -12.93
C THR A 299 -7.18 -9.10 -14.30
N THR A 300 -7.04 -10.11 -15.17
CA THR A 300 -7.68 -10.17 -16.48
C THR A 300 -8.77 -11.23 -16.48
N LEU A 301 -10.02 -10.82 -16.73
CA LEU A 301 -11.21 -11.65 -16.81
C LEU A 301 -11.96 -11.33 -18.12
N THR A 302 -11.64 -12.01 -19.22
CA THR A 302 -12.20 -11.74 -20.55
C THR A 302 -13.32 -12.71 -20.94
N ASP A 303 -13.08 -14.00 -20.76
CA ASP A 303 -14.01 -15.10 -21.05
C ASP A 303 -13.79 -16.23 -20.05
N SER A 304 -14.84 -16.84 -19.53
CA SER A 304 -14.76 -17.91 -18.52
C SER A 304 -14.03 -19.17 -18.99
N ASN A 305 -14.03 -19.42 -20.30
CA ASN A 305 -13.31 -20.53 -20.93
C ASN A 305 -11.88 -20.18 -21.35
N ASN A 306 -11.49 -18.91 -21.24
CA ASN A 306 -10.15 -18.45 -21.60
C ASN A 306 -9.11 -18.88 -20.55
N PHE A 307 -7.96 -19.35 -21.05
CA PHE A 307 -6.85 -19.79 -20.19
C PHE A 307 -6.40 -18.71 -19.19
N ASN A 308 -6.22 -17.47 -19.64
CA ASN A 308 -5.74 -16.39 -18.76
C ASN A 308 -6.75 -16.04 -17.67
N THR A 309 -8.05 -16.05 -17.97
CA THR A 309 -9.13 -15.87 -16.98
C THR A 309 -9.08 -16.95 -15.91
N GLN A 310 -9.02 -18.23 -16.32
CA GLN A 310 -8.96 -19.37 -15.41
C GLN A 310 -7.65 -19.36 -14.60
N TRP A 311 -6.52 -19.04 -15.25
CA TRP A 311 -5.20 -18.95 -14.63
C TRP A 311 -5.11 -17.78 -13.66
N GLY A 312 -5.70 -16.63 -14.02
CA GLY A 312 -5.82 -15.43 -13.19
C GLY A 312 -6.66 -15.67 -11.92
N ALA A 313 -7.75 -16.40 -12.03
CA ALA A 313 -8.61 -16.77 -10.89
C ALA A 313 -7.91 -17.67 -9.86
N MET A 314 -6.78 -18.27 -10.23
CA MET A 314 -5.91 -19.06 -9.34
C MET A 314 -4.68 -18.27 -8.87
N GLY A 315 -4.60 -16.97 -9.23
CA GLY A 315 -3.54 -16.08 -8.81
C GLY A 315 -2.26 -16.18 -9.62
N GLN A 316 -2.38 -16.54 -10.88
CA GLN A 316 -1.26 -16.65 -11.82
C GLN A 316 -1.44 -15.66 -12.99
N GLY A 317 -0.50 -15.67 -13.92
CA GLY A 317 -0.55 -14.83 -15.11
C GLY A 317 -0.48 -13.34 -14.75
N GLU A 318 -1.47 -12.56 -15.17
CA GLU A 318 -1.53 -11.11 -14.97
C GLU A 318 -2.15 -10.67 -13.63
N THR A 319 -2.50 -11.62 -12.77
CA THR A 319 -3.08 -11.29 -11.47
C THR A 319 -2.02 -10.77 -10.52
N LEU A 320 -2.24 -9.58 -10.01
CA LEU A 320 -1.38 -8.92 -9.03
C LEU A 320 -2.21 -8.50 -7.81
N VAL A 321 -1.67 -8.74 -6.63
CA VAL A 321 -2.25 -8.29 -5.35
C VAL A 321 -1.11 -7.83 -4.45
N SER A 322 -1.26 -6.72 -3.73
CA SER A 322 -0.26 -6.40 -2.71
C SER A 322 -0.42 -7.31 -1.49
N PRO A 323 0.67 -7.71 -0.82
CA PRO A 323 0.60 -8.44 0.45
C PRO A 323 -0.25 -7.71 1.49
N CYS A 324 -0.18 -6.39 1.54
CA CYS A 324 -0.99 -5.56 2.42
C CYS A 324 -2.49 -5.68 2.11
N GLN A 325 -2.90 -5.66 0.84
CA GLN A 325 -4.30 -5.86 0.46
C GLN A 325 -4.79 -7.26 0.83
N SER A 326 -3.96 -8.29 0.62
CA SER A 326 -4.27 -9.66 1.04
C SER A 326 -4.50 -9.74 2.56
N MET A 327 -3.65 -9.09 3.36
CA MET A 327 -3.81 -8.98 4.81
C MET A 327 -5.12 -8.28 5.20
N VAL A 328 -5.48 -7.20 4.51
CA VAL A 328 -6.73 -6.47 4.74
C VAL A 328 -7.96 -7.35 4.46
N TRP A 329 -7.98 -8.13 3.39
CA TRP A 329 -9.07 -9.06 3.13
C TRP A 329 -9.21 -10.14 4.20
N GLN A 330 -8.09 -10.65 4.71
CA GLN A 330 -8.10 -11.66 5.79
C GLN A 330 -8.81 -11.15 7.07
N SER A 331 -8.81 -9.85 7.33
CA SER A 331 -9.52 -9.30 8.49
C SER A 331 -11.03 -9.49 8.42
N ALA A 332 -11.62 -9.36 7.24
CA ALA A 332 -13.05 -9.58 7.02
C ALA A 332 -13.46 -11.03 7.33
N ILE A 333 -12.56 -11.98 7.06
CA ILE A 333 -12.75 -13.39 7.39
C ILE A 333 -12.53 -13.62 8.89
N ALA A 334 -11.43 -13.09 9.45
CA ALA A 334 -11.04 -13.31 10.83
C ALA A 334 -12.05 -12.73 11.84
N ASN A 335 -12.63 -11.56 11.53
CA ASN A 335 -13.65 -10.91 12.38
C ASN A 335 -15.08 -11.49 12.14
N LYS A 336 -15.26 -12.36 11.14
CA LYS A 336 -16.54 -13.00 10.78
C LYS A 336 -17.67 -12.03 10.39
N THR A 337 -17.33 -10.81 9.99
CA THR A 337 -18.31 -9.77 9.62
C THR A 337 -18.40 -9.53 8.12
N GLY A 338 -17.41 -9.98 7.35
CA GLY A 338 -17.26 -9.63 5.94
C GLY A 338 -16.78 -8.18 5.71
N ILE A 339 -16.50 -7.43 6.78
CA ILE A 339 -16.02 -6.04 6.72
C ILE A 339 -14.54 -6.01 7.02
N THR A 340 -13.75 -5.34 6.16
CA THR A 340 -12.32 -5.19 6.35
C THR A 340 -11.99 -4.16 7.44
N THR A 341 -10.90 -4.39 8.16
CA THR A 341 -10.36 -3.44 9.13
C THR A 341 -9.26 -2.62 8.47
N ASN A 342 -9.35 -1.29 8.55
CA ASN A 342 -8.35 -0.40 7.98
C ASN A 342 -7.05 -0.46 8.77
N PRO A 343 -5.91 -0.76 8.12
CA PRO A 343 -4.61 -0.77 8.78
C PRO A 343 -4.09 0.65 9.01
N TYR A 344 -3.28 0.82 10.06
CA TYR A 344 -2.53 2.05 10.33
C TYR A 344 -1.23 1.77 11.07
N PHE A 345 -0.28 2.70 10.92
CA PHE A 345 1.01 2.70 11.60
C PHE A 345 1.08 3.78 12.68
N ILE A 346 0.62 4.99 12.37
CA ILE A 346 0.76 6.14 13.28
C ILE A 346 -0.31 6.08 14.35
N THR A 347 0.11 5.94 15.59
CA THR A 347 -0.78 5.97 16.76
C THR A 347 -0.90 7.37 17.33
N ARG A 348 0.17 8.17 17.21
CA ARG A 348 0.26 9.51 17.76
C ARG A 348 1.37 10.29 17.07
N ALA A 349 1.15 11.57 16.84
CA ALA A 349 2.20 12.54 16.58
C ALA A 349 2.19 13.61 17.70
N THR A 350 3.35 14.12 18.06
CA THR A 350 3.53 15.17 19.09
C THR A 350 4.33 16.32 18.50
N ASP A 351 3.98 17.53 18.90
CA ASP A 351 4.71 18.76 18.59
C ASP A 351 5.87 18.98 19.58
#